data_1613c4e22b5530f22c597084df5aefeb
#
_entry.id   1613c4e22b5530f22c597084df5aefeb
#
_cell.length_a   1.000
_cell.length_b   1.000
_cell.length_c   1.000
_cell.angle_alpha   90.00
_cell.angle_beta   90.00
_cell.angle_gamma   90.00
#
_symmetry.space_group_name_H-M   'P 1'
#
loop_
_entity.id
_entity.type
_entity.pdbx_description
1 polymer ?
#
loop_
_entity_poly.entity_id
_entity_poly.type
_entity_poly.pdbx_seq_one_letter_code
_entity_poly.pdbx_strand_id
1 'polypeptide(L)'
;NFVERGLMGETATWYLPRLVGHAKAAELCLLGEPFDAKQAQAMGLAYSVVPHDKLMDEAMALARRLNTKAPIAVQMTKVALRRAWQQDVEQQLELQNTMNNKLKGTEDTKEALRAFIEKRPPQFKGA
;
A
#
# COMPACT_ATOMS: atom_id res chain seq x y z
N ASN A 1 2.38 14.16 -19.93
CA ASN A 1 3.16 15.14 -20.71
C ASN A 1 2.88 16.62 -20.35
N PHE A 2 2.88 16.95 -19.07
CA PHE A 2 2.67 18.33 -18.63
C PHE A 2 3.77 19.27 -19.12
N VAL A 3 5.02 18.77 -19.16
CA VAL A 3 6.20 19.57 -19.58
C VAL A 3 6.06 20.04 -21.02
N GLU A 4 5.55 19.22 -21.94
CA GLU A 4 5.29 19.62 -23.33
C GLU A 4 4.26 20.75 -23.46
N ARG A 5 3.44 20.95 -22.43
CA ARG A 5 2.42 22.02 -22.36
C ARG A 5 2.90 23.23 -21.55
N GLY A 6 4.18 23.26 -21.18
CA GLY A 6 4.76 24.32 -20.35
C GLY A 6 4.29 24.30 -18.89
N LEU A 7 3.81 23.15 -18.42
CA LEU A 7 3.31 22.96 -17.06
C LEU A 7 4.16 21.92 -16.32
N MET A 8 4.07 21.92 -15.00
CA MET A 8 4.66 20.91 -14.13
C MET A 8 3.56 19.95 -13.65
N GLY A 9 3.87 18.66 -13.60
CA GLY A 9 2.97 17.66 -13.01
C GLY A 9 2.78 17.92 -11.52
N GLU A 10 1.57 18.24 -11.07
CA GLU A 10 1.28 18.72 -9.71
C GLU A 10 1.80 17.77 -8.60
N THR A 11 1.12 16.65 -8.37
CA THR A 11 1.50 15.69 -7.32
C THR A 11 2.52 14.65 -7.79
N ALA A 12 2.74 14.51 -9.09
CA ALA A 12 3.64 13.52 -9.68
C ALA A 12 5.07 13.67 -9.17
N THR A 13 5.57 14.90 -9.05
CA THR A 13 6.92 15.21 -8.57
C THR A 13 7.14 14.81 -7.11
N TRP A 14 6.06 14.60 -6.34
CA TRP A 14 6.15 14.14 -4.96
C TRP A 14 5.98 12.63 -4.82
N TYR A 15 5.02 12.02 -5.56
CA TYR A 15 4.74 10.59 -5.47
C TYR A 15 5.72 9.74 -6.26
N LEU A 16 6.04 10.10 -7.51
CA LEU A 16 6.84 9.27 -8.40
C LEU A 16 8.24 8.94 -7.83
N PRO A 17 9.03 9.90 -7.31
CA PRO A 17 10.35 9.57 -6.77
C PRO A 17 10.31 8.55 -5.63
N ARG A 18 9.21 8.50 -4.89
CA ARG A 18 9.00 7.58 -3.78
C ARG A 18 8.54 6.19 -4.22
N LEU A 19 7.89 6.10 -5.38
CA LEU A 19 7.38 4.85 -5.93
C LEU A 19 8.40 4.16 -6.84
N VAL A 20 9.06 4.92 -7.71
CA VAL A 20 9.93 4.36 -8.78
C VAL A 20 11.41 4.78 -8.64
N GLY A 21 11.75 5.54 -7.61
CA GLY A 21 13.08 6.12 -7.43
C GLY A 21 13.28 7.40 -8.24
N HIS A 22 14.28 8.21 -7.82
CA HIS A 22 14.46 9.57 -8.36
C HIS A 22 14.80 9.58 -9.86
N ALA A 23 15.70 8.71 -10.30
CA ALA A 23 16.13 8.67 -11.71
C ALA A 23 14.98 8.36 -12.67
N LYS A 24 14.17 7.33 -12.38
CA LYS A 24 13.02 6.97 -13.20
C LYS A 24 11.92 8.03 -13.12
N ALA A 25 11.70 8.62 -11.96
CA ALA A 25 10.76 9.72 -11.81
C ALA A 25 11.17 10.95 -12.63
N ALA A 26 12.47 11.28 -12.66
CA ALA A 26 12.99 12.38 -13.49
C ALA A 26 12.75 12.11 -14.99
N GLU A 27 13.07 10.89 -15.47
CA GLU A 27 12.79 10.47 -16.84
C GLU A 27 11.30 10.67 -17.19
N LEU A 28 10.40 10.11 -16.37
CA LEU A 28 8.95 10.18 -16.61
C LEU A 28 8.42 11.62 -16.58
N CYS A 29 8.89 12.44 -15.64
CA CYS A 29 8.42 13.82 -15.49
C CYS A 29 8.99 14.77 -16.53
N LEU A 30 10.27 14.60 -16.93
CA LEU A 30 10.97 15.53 -17.81
C LEU A 30 10.78 15.20 -19.27
N LEU A 31 10.74 13.91 -19.65
CA LEU A 31 10.50 13.51 -21.04
C LEU A 31 8.99 13.45 -21.36
N GLY A 32 8.16 13.12 -20.38
CA GLY A 32 6.70 13.04 -20.56
C GLY A 32 6.23 11.94 -21.50
N GLU A 33 7.09 10.97 -21.82
CA GLU A 33 6.78 9.88 -22.74
C GLU A 33 5.73 8.93 -22.16
N PRO A 34 4.79 8.46 -23.00
CA PRO A 34 3.81 7.48 -22.58
C PRO A 34 4.47 6.12 -22.33
N PHE A 35 3.94 5.37 -21.37
CA PHE A 35 4.36 4.00 -21.06
C PHE A 35 3.15 3.07 -20.95
N ASP A 36 3.34 1.79 -21.25
CA ASP A 36 2.30 0.79 -21.19
C ASP A 36 2.12 0.18 -19.79
N ALA A 37 1.12 -0.68 -19.64
CA ALA A 37 0.79 -1.32 -18.36
C ALA A 37 1.92 -2.24 -17.87
N LYS A 38 2.64 -2.93 -18.77
CA LYS A 38 3.78 -3.81 -18.40
C LYS A 38 4.95 -3.00 -17.88
N GLN A 39 5.24 -1.88 -18.52
CA GLN A 39 6.25 -0.93 -18.06
C GLN A 39 5.87 -0.34 -16.70
N ALA A 40 4.59 0.03 -16.50
CA ALA A 40 4.09 0.48 -15.21
C ALA A 40 4.28 -0.56 -14.11
N GLN A 41 4.03 -1.84 -14.41
CA GLN A 41 4.26 -2.94 -13.47
C GLN A 41 5.77 -3.13 -13.18
N ALA A 42 6.60 -3.12 -14.21
CA ALA A 42 8.05 -3.27 -14.06
C ALA A 42 8.68 -2.15 -13.20
N MET A 43 8.12 -0.94 -13.26
CA MET A 43 8.52 0.21 -12.45
C MET A 43 7.92 0.22 -11.04
N GLY A 44 7.01 -0.68 -10.73
CA GLY A 44 6.31 -0.71 -9.42
C GLY A 44 5.14 0.26 -9.29
N LEU A 45 4.69 0.90 -10.37
CA LEU A 45 3.51 1.77 -10.39
C LEU A 45 2.21 0.98 -10.39
N ALA A 46 2.18 -0.17 -11.05
CA ALA A 46 1.06 -1.08 -11.06
C ALA A 46 1.39 -2.35 -10.27
N TYR A 47 0.52 -2.75 -9.35
CA TYR A 47 0.66 -3.97 -8.55
C TYR A 47 0.63 -5.22 -9.43
N SER A 48 -0.31 -5.27 -10.37
CA SER A 48 -0.53 -6.40 -11.28
C SER A 48 -1.10 -5.89 -12.60
N VAL A 49 -0.81 -6.60 -13.67
CA VAL A 49 -1.37 -6.35 -15.00
C VAL A 49 -2.08 -7.62 -15.46
N VAL A 50 -3.34 -7.48 -15.81
CA VAL A 50 -4.22 -8.58 -16.22
C VAL A 50 -5.01 -8.20 -17.48
N PRO A 51 -5.56 -9.15 -18.24
CA PRO A 51 -6.50 -8.85 -19.31
C PRO A 51 -7.66 -7.99 -18.81
N HIS A 52 -8.18 -7.10 -19.66
CA HIS A 52 -9.21 -6.14 -19.27
C HIS A 52 -10.48 -6.81 -18.71
N ASP A 53 -10.90 -7.91 -19.30
CA ASP A 53 -12.05 -8.70 -18.86
C ASP A 53 -11.86 -9.40 -17.51
N LYS A 54 -10.61 -9.51 -17.01
CA LYS A 54 -10.27 -10.10 -15.72
C LYS A 54 -10.02 -9.08 -14.60
N LEU A 55 -10.00 -7.79 -14.92
CA LEU A 55 -9.61 -6.74 -13.98
C LEU A 55 -10.47 -6.77 -12.70
N MET A 56 -11.80 -6.84 -12.86
CA MET A 56 -12.70 -6.83 -11.71
C MET A 56 -12.62 -8.11 -10.88
N ASP A 57 -12.46 -9.26 -11.52
CA ASP A 57 -12.32 -10.54 -10.83
C ASP A 57 -11.06 -10.55 -9.97
N GLU A 58 -9.94 -10.09 -10.52
CA GLU A 58 -8.66 -10.02 -9.78
C GLU A 58 -8.69 -8.96 -8.67
N ALA A 59 -9.27 -7.79 -8.92
CA ALA A 59 -9.45 -6.77 -7.90
C ALA A 59 -10.30 -7.27 -6.73
N MET A 60 -11.40 -7.96 -7.02
CA MET A 60 -12.27 -8.56 -6.00
C MET A 60 -11.60 -9.73 -5.28
N ALA A 61 -10.77 -10.50 -5.97
CA ALA A 61 -9.98 -11.56 -5.34
C ALA A 61 -8.97 -10.97 -4.34
N LEU A 62 -8.28 -9.88 -4.69
CA LEU A 62 -7.39 -9.16 -3.78
C LEU A 62 -8.14 -8.57 -2.59
N ALA A 63 -9.30 -7.95 -2.81
CA ALA A 63 -10.14 -7.41 -1.75
C ALA A 63 -10.59 -8.51 -0.77
N ARG A 64 -11.03 -9.66 -1.28
CA ARG A 64 -11.39 -10.82 -0.44
C ARG A 64 -10.19 -11.31 0.39
N ARG A 65 -8.98 -11.35 -0.18
CA ARG A 65 -7.76 -11.69 0.57
C ARG A 65 -7.47 -10.69 1.69
N LEU A 66 -7.68 -9.39 1.48
CA LEU A 66 -7.54 -8.38 2.52
C LEU A 66 -8.59 -8.55 3.63
N ASN A 67 -9.81 -8.91 3.29
CA ASN A 67 -10.90 -9.13 4.25
C ASN A 67 -10.67 -10.35 5.15
N THR A 68 -9.72 -11.23 4.84
CA THR A 68 -9.30 -12.31 5.76
C THR A 68 -8.34 -11.85 6.86
N LYS A 69 -7.92 -10.59 6.86
CA LYS A 69 -6.98 -10.03 7.84
C LYS A 69 -7.72 -9.28 8.93
N ALA A 70 -7.10 -9.13 10.10
CA ALA A 70 -7.65 -8.35 11.22
C ALA A 70 -7.94 -6.89 10.78
N PRO A 71 -9.20 -6.44 10.74
CA PRO A 71 -9.55 -5.16 10.11
C PRO A 71 -8.88 -3.95 10.75
N ILE A 72 -8.79 -3.91 12.08
CA ILE A 72 -8.16 -2.79 12.81
C ILE A 72 -6.65 -2.76 12.51
N ALA A 73 -5.99 -3.92 12.47
CA ALA A 73 -4.57 -4.00 12.14
C ALA A 73 -4.29 -3.52 10.70
N VAL A 74 -5.14 -3.90 9.74
CA VAL A 74 -5.05 -3.42 8.34
C VAL A 74 -5.20 -1.90 8.28
N GLN A 75 -6.19 -1.32 8.97
CA GLN A 75 -6.39 0.13 9.02
C GLN A 75 -5.19 0.85 9.61
N MET A 76 -4.68 0.39 10.76
CA MET A 76 -3.51 0.99 11.41
C MET A 76 -2.25 0.88 10.55
N THR A 77 -2.01 -0.27 9.93
CA THR A 77 -0.89 -0.45 9.00
C THR A 77 -0.98 0.53 7.83
N LYS A 78 -2.17 0.71 7.24
CA LYS A 78 -2.38 1.67 6.16
C LYS A 78 -2.08 3.12 6.58
N VAL A 79 -2.47 3.50 7.80
CA VAL A 79 -2.15 4.82 8.37
C VAL A 79 -0.64 4.96 8.58
N ALA A 80 0.01 3.96 9.16
CA ALA A 80 1.45 3.97 9.39
C ALA A 80 2.25 4.10 8.08
N LEU A 81 1.88 3.32 7.05
CA LEU A 81 2.51 3.41 5.72
C LEU A 81 2.38 4.80 5.09
N ARG A 82 1.22 5.46 5.22
CA ARG A 82 1.03 6.82 4.71
C ARG A 82 1.90 7.85 5.45
N ARG A 83 2.05 7.71 6.77
CA ARG A 83 2.83 8.62 7.60
C ARG A 83 4.33 8.41 7.44
N ALA A 84 4.79 7.21 7.11
CA ALA A 84 6.20 6.90 6.89
C ALA A 84 6.90 7.81 5.87
N TRP A 85 6.14 8.42 4.96
CA TRP A 85 6.69 9.37 4.00
C TRP A 85 6.92 10.78 4.55
N GLN A 86 6.43 11.06 5.76
CA GLN A 86 6.44 12.39 6.38
C GLN A 86 7.17 12.41 7.72
N GLN A 87 7.62 11.26 8.20
CA GLN A 87 8.21 11.08 9.51
C GLN A 87 9.64 10.52 9.40
N ASP A 88 10.47 10.83 10.38
CA ASP A 88 11.71 10.11 10.59
C ASP A 88 11.46 8.72 11.21
N VAL A 89 12.53 7.93 11.34
CA VAL A 89 12.43 6.55 11.83
C VAL A 89 11.99 6.48 13.29
N GLU A 90 12.38 7.44 14.12
CA GLU A 90 12.05 7.46 15.55
C GLU A 90 10.56 7.74 15.75
N GLN A 91 10.04 8.77 15.10
CA GLN A 91 8.61 9.10 15.08
C GLN A 91 7.76 7.94 14.54
N GLN A 92 8.26 7.25 13.51
CA GLN A 92 7.57 6.10 12.94
C GLN A 92 7.53 4.92 13.92
N LEU A 93 8.61 4.67 14.67
CA LEU A 93 8.66 3.63 15.70
C LEU A 93 7.73 3.94 16.87
N GLU A 94 7.67 5.19 17.33
CA GLU A 94 6.74 5.62 18.38
C GLU A 94 5.28 5.43 17.95
N LEU A 95 4.95 5.83 16.71
CA LEU A 95 3.62 5.63 16.15
C LEU A 95 3.26 4.13 16.10
N GLN A 96 4.17 3.28 15.61
CA GLN A 96 3.96 1.84 15.52
C GLN A 96 3.80 1.20 16.91
N ASN A 97 4.61 1.59 17.89
CA ASN A 97 4.51 1.11 19.26
C ASN A 97 3.15 1.47 19.89
N THR A 98 2.70 2.71 19.68
CA THR A 98 1.40 3.18 20.14
C THR A 98 0.26 2.37 19.51
N MET A 99 0.32 2.15 18.21
CA MET A 99 -0.68 1.37 17.47
C MET A 99 -0.68 -0.10 17.91
N ASN A 100 0.50 -0.73 18.04
CA ASN A 100 0.63 -2.11 18.49
C ASN A 100 0.12 -2.32 19.91
N ASN A 101 0.35 -1.37 20.81
CA ASN A 101 -0.20 -1.45 22.17
C ASN A 101 -1.73 -1.42 22.19
N LYS A 102 -2.35 -0.64 21.31
CA LYS A 102 -3.82 -0.67 21.14
C LYS A 102 -4.29 -2.01 20.56
N LEU A 103 -3.58 -2.54 19.56
CA LEU A 103 -3.93 -3.81 18.92
C LEU A 103 -3.86 -4.99 19.87
N LYS A 104 -2.87 -5.03 20.79
CA LYS A 104 -2.72 -6.09 21.82
C LYS A 104 -3.97 -6.29 22.67
N GLY A 105 -4.78 -5.25 22.86
CA GLY A 105 -6.02 -5.31 23.64
C GLY A 105 -7.23 -5.83 22.88
N THR A 106 -7.15 -5.98 21.56
CA THR A 106 -8.29 -6.36 20.71
C THR A 106 -8.63 -7.85 20.80
N GLU A 107 -9.90 -8.19 20.57
CA GLU A 107 -10.33 -9.58 20.45
C GLU A 107 -9.71 -10.28 19.24
N ASP A 108 -9.47 -9.54 18.15
CA ASP A 108 -8.80 -10.08 16.98
C ASP A 108 -7.36 -10.53 17.27
N THR A 109 -6.63 -9.82 18.14
CA THR A 109 -5.30 -10.24 18.56
C THR A 109 -5.35 -11.53 19.41
N LYS A 110 -6.34 -11.63 20.30
CA LYS A 110 -6.56 -12.85 21.09
C LYS A 110 -6.97 -14.02 20.22
N GLU A 111 -7.82 -13.77 19.23
CA GLU A 111 -8.22 -14.78 18.23
C GLU A 111 -7.03 -15.23 17.38
N ALA A 112 -6.18 -14.32 16.93
CA ALA A 112 -4.98 -14.65 16.17
C ALA A 112 -4.07 -15.61 16.95
N LEU A 113 -3.86 -15.35 18.26
CA LEU A 113 -3.06 -16.19 19.12
C LEU A 113 -3.70 -17.59 19.31
N ARG A 114 -5.01 -17.64 19.59
CA ARG A 114 -5.75 -18.91 19.71
C ARG A 114 -5.66 -19.73 18.43
N ALA A 115 -5.96 -19.11 17.29
CA ALA A 115 -5.92 -19.76 15.98
C ALA A 115 -4.53 -20.32 15.66
N PHE A 116 -3.47 -19.57 16.01
CA PHE A 116 -2.09 -20.01 15.84
C PHE A 116 -1.76 -21.27 16.66
N ILE A 117 -2.15 -21.29 17.95
CA ILE A 117 -1.94 -22.44 18.84
C ILE A 117 -2.74 -23.67 18.34
N GLU A 118 -3.97 -23.45 17.92
CA GLU A 118 -4.90 -24.47 17.44
C GLU A 118 -4.63 -24.90 15.98
N LYS A 119 -3.68 -24.25 15.29
CA LYS A 119 -3.31 -24.49 13.87
C LYS A 119 -4.51 -24.42 12.93
N ARG A 120 -5.41 -23.49 13.16
CA ARG A 120 -6.56 -23.19 12.31
C ARG A 120 -6.53 -21.76 11.74
N PRO A 121 -7.28 -21.48 10.68
CA PRO A 121 -7.49 -20.11 10.21
C PRO A 121 -8.18 -19.26 11.29
N PRO A 122 -7.72 -18.01 11.52
CA PRO A 122 -8.38 -17.07 12.44
C PRO A 122 -9.69 -16.54 11.86
N GLN A 123 -10.62 -16.16 12.75
CA GLN A 123 -11.89 -15.52 12.40
C GLN A 123 -11.95 -14.13 13.03
N PHE A 124 -11.56 -13.12 12.27
CA PHE A 124 -11.51 -11.74 12.73
C PHE A 124 -12.86 -11.06 12.64
N LYS A 125 -13.15 -10.19 13.63
CA LYS A 125 -14.43 -9.46 13.76
C LYS A 125 -14.25 -7.95 13.75
N GLY A 126 -13.00 -7.44 13.85
CA GLY A 126 -12.70 -6.02 13.94
C GLY A 126 -13.00 -5.43 15.32
N ALA A 127 -12.79 -6.20 16.38
CA ALA A 127 -13.07 -5.82 17.76
C ALA A 127 -11.86 -6.05 18.69
#